data_5705c9f83debfebf39b3496a66753d84
#
_entry.id   5705c9f83debfebf39b3496a66753d84
#
_cell.length_a   1.000
_cell.length_b   1.000
_cell.length_c   1.000
_cell.angle_alpha   90.00
_cell.angle_beta   90.00
_cell.angle_gamma   90.00
#
_symmetry.space_group_name_H-M   'P 1'
#
loop_
_entity.id
_entity.type
_entity.pdbx_description
1 polymer ?
#
loop_
_entity_poly.entity_id
_entity_poly.type
_entity_poly.pdbx_seq_one_letter_code
_entity_poly.pdbx_strand_id
1 'polypeptide(L)'
;NYDYLSTHELNDLFLTADLRNQLNFSLSKSFDNPKIGAFSAGFLVSDYWNKKNNRYQYNLSYGNSWKRLSYSIGLSQTNYKESSFDKDHSIYASFSLPLDFRKSNLHINSTYQHSAQQGHNNDSFGTYLSGTTGHNNNINFGLGATSNRYNDNTNTSYNANVNYLLPYMNLGATVYHNNQNTQYSLSTQGAIVAHRYGITATNTAADTYTIIHVDHGAGAS
;
A
#
# COMPACT_ATOMS: atom_id res chain seq x y z
N ASN A 1 -17.43 44.08 15.60
CA ASN A 1 -18.41 43.07 15.16
C ASN A 1 -17.65 41.90 14.61
N TYR A 2 -17.64 40.78 15.36
CA TYR A 2 -17.18 39.50 14.84
C TYR A 2 -18.43 38.79 14.36
N ASP A 3 -18.62 38.70 13.05
CA ASP A 3 -19.65 37.87 12.46
C ASP A 3 -19.22 36.41 12.57
N TYR A 4 -19.89 35.67 13.41
CA TYR A 4 -19.73 34.22 13.50
C TYR A 4 -20.42 33.60 12.28
N LEU A 5 -19.64 33.00 11.38
CA LEU A 5 -20.19 32.18 10.31
C LEU A 5 -20.96 30.98 10.91
N SER A 6 -22.15 30.75 10.42
CA SER A 6 -22.92 29.58 10.82
C SER A 6 -22.19 28.28 10.39
N THR A 7 -22.46 27.17 11.06
CA THR A 7 -21.91 25.85 10.67
C THR A 7 -22.26 25.49 9.23
N HIS A 8 -23.35 26.00 8.70
CA HIS A 8 -23.77 25.81 7.31
C HIS A 8 -22.86 26.58 6.33
N GLU A 9 -22.53 27.81 6.65
CA GLU A 9 -21.63 28.65 5.83
C GLU A 9 -20.17 28.17 5.91
N LEU A 10 -19.74 27.61 7.05
CA LEU A 10 -18.44 26.98 7.19
C LEU A 10 -18.35 25.69 6.35
N ASN A 11 -19.40 24.88 6.29
CA ASN A 11 -19.43 23.68 5.45
C ASN A 11 -19.40 24.05 3.95
N ASP A 12 -20.06 25.13 3.54
CA ASP A 12 -19.97 25.61 2.16
C ASP A 12 -18.58 26.16 1.83
N LEU A 13 -17.90 26.76 2.81
CA LEU A 13 -16.55 27.29 2.63
C LEU A 13 -15.49 26.19 2.53
N PHE A 14 -15.68 25.06 3.24
CA PHE A 14 -14.75 23.92 3.24
C PHE A 14 -15.13 22.82 2.24
N LEU A 15 -16.14 23.03 1.38
CA LEU A 15 -16.57 22.09 0.33
C LEU A 15 -16.86 20.65 0.83
N THR A 16 -17.21 20.49 2.09
CA THR A 16 -17.70 19.20 2.61
C THR A 16 -19.17 19.05 2.20
N ALA A 17 -19.39 18.33 1.11
CA ALA A 17 -20.74 18.00 0.70
C ALA A 17 -21.31 16.96 1.68
N ASP A 18 -22.36 17.34 2.42
CA ASP A 18 -23.03 16.42 3.33
C ASP A 18 -23.72 15.29 2.56
N LEU A 19 -23.31 14.06 2.86
CA LEU A 19 -23.90 12.86 2.31
C LEU A 19 -25.31 12.70 2.86
N ARG A 20 -26.30 12.61 1.97
CA ARG A 20 -27.71 12.42 2.33
C ARG A 20 -28.08 10.94 2.37
N ASN A 21 -27.80 10.23 1.28
CA ASN A 21 -28.08 8.80 1.14
C ASN A 21 -26.94 8.11 0.39
N GLN A 22 -26.68 6.87 0.76
CA GLN A 22 -25.76 6.03 0.04
C GLN A 22 -26.31 4.61 -0.06
N LEU A 23 -26.30 4.07 -1.28
CA LEU A 23 -26.62 2.68 -1.55
C LEU A 23 -25.37 2.01 -2.14
N ASN A 24 -24.95 0.94 -1.52
CA ASN A 24 -23.84 0.12 -1.99
C ASN A 24 -24.35 -1.30 -2.26
N PHE A 25 -24.14 -1.78 -3.48
CA PHE A 25 -24.41 -3.14 -3.88
C PHE A 25 -23.12 -3.77 -4.37
N SER A 26 -22.79 -4.95 -3.89
CA SER A 26 -21.62 -5.70 -4.34
C SER A 26 -21.98 -7.17 -4.53
N LEU A 27 -21.45 -7.74 -5.61
CA LEU A 27 -21.56 -9.14 -5.96
C LEU A 27 -20.15 -9.67 -6.22
N SER A 28 -19.82 -10.81 -5.60
CA SER A 28 -18.57 -11.51 -5.87
C SER A 28 -18.83 -12.99 -6.10
N LYS A 29 -18.11 -13.57 -7.05
CA LYS A 29 -18.19 -14.98 -7.38
C LYS A 29 -16.79 -15.55 -7.59
N SER A 30 -16.37 -16.44 -6.70
CA SER A 30 -15.23 -17.33 -6.91
C SER A 30 -15.72 -18.64 -7.48
N PHE A 31 -14.99 -19.19 -8.44
CA PHE A 31 -15.29 -20.45 -9.06
C PHE A 31 -14.38 -21.54 -8.51
N ASP A 32 -14.93 -22.72 -8.26
CA ASP A 32 -14.16 -23.87 -7.76
C ASP A 32 -13.13 -24.36 -8.79
N ASN A 33 -13.37 -24.06 -10.07
CA ASN A 33 -12.39 -24.34 -11.12
C ASN A 33 -11.28 -23.28 -11.11
N PRO A 34 -10.04 -23.63 -10.76
CA PRO A 34 -8.93 -22.68 -10.64
C PRO A 34 -8.56 -22.00 -11.97
N LYS A 35 -9.07 -22.49 -13.11
CA LYS A 35 -8.85 -21.85 -14.41
C LYS A 35 -9.74 -20.65 -14.65
N ILE A 36 -10.85 -20.51 -13.92
CA ILE A 36 -11.83 -19.44 -14.14
C ILE A 36 -11.53 -18.22 -13.26
N GLY A 37 -11.00 -18.44 -12.03
CA GLY A 37 -10.69 -17.35 -11.10
C GLY A 37 -11.92 -16.78 -10.39
N ALA A 38 -11.86 -15.50 -10.06
CA ALA A 38 -12.89 -14.77 -9.32
C ALA A 38 -13.28 -13.48 -10.02
N PHE A 39 -14.56 -13.19 -10.04
CA PHE A 39 -15.13 -11.93 -10.53
C PHE A 39 -15.78 -11.17 -9.38
N SER A 40 -15.67 -9.86 -9.40
CA SER A 40 -16.51 -9.01 -8.56
C SER A 40 -17.06 -7.83 -9.35
N ALA A 41 -18.27 -7.42 -8.99
CA ALA A 41 -18.95 -6.26 -9.52
C ALA A 41 -19.54 -5.46 -8.36
N GLY A 42 -19.41 -4.14 -8.41
CA GLY A 42 -19.94 -3.23 -7.42
C GLY A 42 -20.66 -2.06 -8.06
N PHE A 43 -21.68 -1.58 -7.39
CA PHE A 43 -22.43 -0.40 -7.76
C PHE A 43 -22.67 0.45 -6.51
N LEU A 44 -22.28 1.72 -6.57
CA LEU A 44 -22.43 2.68 -5.50
C LEU A 44 -23.20 3.89 -6.01
N VAL A 45 -24.26 4.24 -5.30
CA VAL A 45 -24.98 5.51 -5.49
C VAL A 45 -24.75 6.37 -4.27
N SER A 46 -24.29 7.59 -4.47
CA SER A 46 -24.17 8.59 -3.42
C SER A 46 -25.01 9.82 -3.79
N ASP A 47 -25.91 10.18 -2.90
CA ASP A 47 -26.79 11.33 -3.02
C ASP A 47 -26.43 12.35 -1.92
N TYR A 48 -26.18 13.58 -2.31
CA TYR A 48 -25.73 14.65 -1.42
C TYR A 48 -26.79 15.74 -1.33
N TRP A 49 -26.87 16.43 -0.19
CA TRP A 49 -27.84 17.50 0.03
C TRP A 49 -27.72 18.64 -0.99
N ASN A 50 -26.51 18.97 -1.40
CA ASN A 50 -26.23 19.98 -2.42
C ASN A 50 -26.51 19.53 -3.86
N LYS A 51 -26.85 18.24 -4.09
CA LYS A 51 -27.10 17.57 -5.37
C LYS A 51 -25.97 17.63 -6.41
N LYS A 52 -25.07 18.61 -6.32
CA LYS A 52 -23.97 18.81 -7.28
C LYS A 52 -22.98 17.66 -7.29
N ASN A 53 -22.84 16.95 -6.17
CA ASN A 53 -21.91 15.83 -6.00
C ASN A 53 -22.59 14.45 -6.13
N ASN A 54 -23.86 14.40 -6.50
CA ASN A 54 -24.54 13.13 -6.72
C ASN A 54 -23.82 12.32 -7.77
N ARG A 55 -23.47 11.07 -7.43
CA ARG A 55 -22.64 10.22 -8.29
C ARG A 55 -23.08 8.77 -8.30
N TYR A 56 -22.81 8.12 -9.42
CA TYR A 56 -22.95 6.68 -9.62
C TYR A 56 -21.57 6.11 -9.92
N GLN A 57 -21.16 5.11 -9.17
CA GLN A 57 -19.85 4.45 -9.36
C GLN A 57 -20.07 2.97 -9.67
N TYR A 58 -19.40 2.50 -10.70
CA TYR A 58 -19.40 1.12 -11.14
C TYR A 58 -17.98 0.58 -10.98
N ASN A 59 -17.86 -0.62 -10.41
CA ASN A 59 -16.59 -1.31 -10.25
C ASN A 59 -16.73 -2.73 -10.79
N LEU A 60 -15.79 -3.15 -11.60
CA LEU A 60 -15.66 -4.52 -12.06
C LEU A 60 -14.24 -4.98 -11.80
N SER A 61 -14.06 -6.18 -11.29
CA SER A 61 -12.73 -6.76 -11.18
C SER A 61 -12.73 -8.26 -11.45
N TYR A 62 -11.61 -8.71 -11.96
CA TYR A 62 -11.31 -10.10 -12.20
C TYR A 62 -9.93 -10.41 -11.65
N GLY A 63 -9.79 -11.54 -10.97
CA GLY A 63 -8.52 -12.04 -10.49
C GLY A 63 -8.40 -13.55 -10.67
N ASN A 64 -7.20 -14.00 -10.98
CA ASN A 64 -6.89 -15.41 -11.08
C ASN A 64 -5.42 -15.68 -10.78
N SER A 65 -5.08 -16.94 -10.65
CA SER A 65 -3.71 -17.42 -10.51
C SER A 65 -3.43 -18.51 -11.55
N TRP A 66 -2.34 -18.35 -12.27
CA TRP A 66 -1.84 -19.37 -13.19
C TRP A 66 -0.49 -19.88 -12.71
N LYS A 67 -0.46 -21.12 -12.24
CA LYS A 67 0.71 -21.67 -11.52
C LYS A 67 1.07 -20.79 -10.32
N ARG A 68 2.20 -20.08 -10.41
CA ARG A 68 2.71 -19.17 -9.37
C ARG A 68 2.38 -17.70 -9.63
N LEU A 69 1.96 -17.38 -10.84
CA LEU A 69 1.60 -16.01 -11.22
C LEU A 69 0.18 -15.73 -10.77
N SER A 70 -0.01 -14.77 -9.87
CA SER A 70 -1.31 -14.18 -9.56
C SER A 70 -1.47 -12.87 -10.31
N TYR A 71 -2.65 -12.63 -10.85
CA TYR A 71 -2.95 -11.41 -11.59
C TYR A 71 -4.37 -10.94 -11.31
N SER A 72 -4.55 -9.64 -11.38
CA SER A 72 -5.88 -9.03 -11.31
C SER A 72 -6.00 -7.84 -12.26
N ILE A 73 -7.20 -7.62 -12.75
CA ILE A 73 -7.57 -6.47 -13.59
C ILE A 73 -8.87 -5.92 -13.01
N GLY A 74 -8.95 -4.59 -12.93
CA GLY A 74 -10.15 -3.92 -12.48
C GLY A 74 -10.42 -2.65 -13.28
N LEU A 75 -11.70 -2.34 -13.37
CA LEU A 75 -12.25 -1.19 -14.04
C LEU A 75 -13.14 -0.44 -13.07
N SER A 76 -13.06 0.86 -13.02
CA SER A 76 -14.04 1.68 -12.32
C SER A 76 -14.45 2.88 -13.15
N GLN A 77 -15.71 3.27 -13.00
CA GLN A 77 -16.25 4.46 -13.63
C GLN A 77 -17.12 5.20 -12.63
N THR A 78 -16.94 6.51 -12.53
CA THR A 78 -17.77 7.41 -11.74
C THR A 78 -18.45 8.41 -12.66
N ASN A 79 -19.76 8.49 -12.59
CA ASN A 79 -20.58 9.47 -13.30
C ASN A 79 -21.15 10.46 -12.30
N TYR A 80 -21.00 11.76 -12.57
CA TYR A 80 -21.58 12.85 -11.78
C TYR A 80 -22.89 13.31 -12.42
N LYS A 81 -23.95 13.50 -11.62
CA LYS A 81 -25.31 13.76 -12.14
C LYS A 81 -25.48 15.17 -12.70
N GLU A 82 -24.81 16.15 -12.11
CA GLU A 82 -25.00 17.58 -12.44
C GLU A 82 -23.67 18.30 -12.78
N SER A 83 -22.64 17.55 -13.13
CA SER A 83 -21.34 18.11 -13.47
C SER A 83 -21.18 18.24 -14.98
N SER A 84 -20.61 19.36 -15.42
CA SER A 84 -20.14 19.54 -16.81
C SER A 84 -18.84 18.77 -17.09
N PHE A 85 -18.30 18.09 -16.07
CA PHE A 85 -17.09 17.31 -16.21
C PHE A 85 -17.35 15.96 -16.85
N ASP A 86 -16.39 15.49 -17.61
CA ASP A 86 -16.35 14.14 -18.15
C ASP A 86 -16.41 13.10 -17.03
N LYS A 87 -16.84 11.90 -17.41
CA LYS A 87 -16.90 10.76 -16.52
C LYS A 87 -15.48 10.40 -16.07
N ASP A 88 -15.29 10.22 -14.77
CA ASP A 88 -14.06 9.66 -14.26
C ASP A 88 -14.03 8.16 -14.53
N HIS A 89 -12.92 7.68 -15.03
CA HIS A 89 -12.70 6.24 -15.20
C HIS A 89 -11.28 5.85 -14.79
N SER A 90 -11.15 4.63 -14.31
CA SER A 90 -9.84 4.06 -14.04
C SER A 90 -9.77 2.58 -14.41
N ILE A 91 -8.59 2.18 -14.83
CA ILE A 91 -8.21 0.80 -15.12
C ILE A 91 -7.00 0.49 -14.26
N TYR A 92 -6.99 -0.64 -13.59
CA TYR A 92 -5.80 -1.13 -12.94
C TYR A 92 -5.51 -2.58 -13.33
N ALA A 93 -4.25 -2.93 -13.35
CA ALA A 93 -3.78 -4.29 -13.48
C ALA A 93 -2.67 -4.55 -12.46
N SER A 94 -2.66 -5.72 -11.86
CA SER A 94 -1.60 -6.16 -10.96
C SER A 94 -1.13 -7.56 -11.29
N PHE A 95 0.17 -7.80 -11.09
CA PHE A 95 0.82 -9.09 -11.27
C PHE A 95 1.69 -9.35 -10.05
N SER A 96 1.63 -10.56 -9.51
CA SER A 96 2.44 -10.99 -8.38
C SER A 96 3.03 -12.36 -8.68
N LEU A 97 4.35 -12.47 -8.61
CA LEU A 97 5.09 -13.70 -8.89
C LEU A 97 6.07 -14.00 -7.74
N PRO A 98 5.80 -15.04 -6.93
CA PRO A 98 6.77 -15.56 -6.00
C PRO A 98 7.88 -16.33 -6.74
N LEU A 99 9.12 -16.04 -6.40
CA LEU A 99 10.31 -16.66 -6.94
C LEU A 99 11.09 -17.33 -5.80
N ASP A 100 11.23 -18.65 -5.86
CA ASP A 100 12.01 -19.37 -4.85
C ASP A 100 13.43 -19.58 -5.37
N PHE A 101 14.38 -18.96 -4.71
CA PHE A 101 15.81 -19.18 -4.96
C PHE A 101 16.47 -19.80 -3.73
N ARG A 102 16.72 -21.12 -3.80
CA ARG A 102 17.46 -21.91 -2.79
C ARG A 102 17.24 -21.55 -1.32
N LYS A 103 17.70 -20.38 -0.89
CA LYS A 103 17.62 -19.87 0.51
C LYS A 103 16.97 -18.48 0.60
N SER A 104 16.36 -18.01 -0.48
CA SER A 104 15.76 -16.67 -0.53
C SER A 104 14.34 -16.77 -1.06
N ASN A 105 13.40 -16.20 -0.34
CA ASN A 105 12.03 -16.04 -0.81
C ASN A 105 11.95 -14.66 -1.48
N LEU A 106 11.72 -14.65 -2.79
CA LEU A 106 11.62 -13.44 -3.57
C LEU A 106 10.18 -13.28 -4.09
N HIS A 107 9.72 -12.04 -4.17
CA HIS A 107 8.44 -11.66 -4.74
C HIS A 107 8.63 -10.49 -5.68
N ILE A 108 8.10 -10.62 -6.90
CA ILE A 108 7.95 -9.51 -7.84
C ILE A 108 6.49 -9.13 -7.86
N ASN A 109 6.21 -7.86 -7.64
CA ASN A 109 4.89 -7.27 -7.81
C ASN A 109 4.99 -6.15 -8.84
N SER A 110 4.12 -6.17 -9.84
CA SER A 110 4.01 -5.11 -10.83
C SER A 110 2.57 -4.63 -10.88
N THR A 111 2.40 -3.31 -10.93
CA THR A 111 1.09 -2.66 -11.00
C THR A 111 1.07 -1.66 -12.12
N TYR A 112 -0.05 -1.60 -12.81
CA TYR A 112 -0.38 -0.56 -13.77
C TYR A 112 -1.71 0.06 -13.38
N GLN A 113 -1.79 1.37 -13.41
CA GLN A 113 -3.01 2.12 -13.21
C GLN A 113 -3.09 3.24 -14.24
N HIS A 114 -4.22 3.31 -14.91
CA HIS A 114 -4.62 4.46 -15.71
C HIS A 114 -5.85 5.08 -15.06
N SER A 115 -5.89 6.39 -14.92
CA SER A 115 -7.08 7.12 -14.48
C SER A 115 -7.26 8.40 -15.27
N ALA A 116 -8.49 8.66 -15.66
CA ALA A 116 -8.90 9.94 -16.22
C ALA A 116 -9.93 10.55 -15.28
N GLN A 117 -9.62 11.70 -14.74
CA GLN A 117 -10.45 12.42 -13.76
C GLN A 117 -10.51 13.89 -14.15
N GLN A 118 -11.74 14.40 -14.33
CA GLN A 118 -11.98 15.83 -14.63
C GLN A 118 -11.13 16.35 -15.81
N GLY A 119 -10.94 15.54 -16.85
CA GLY A 119 -10.16 15.91 -18.03
C GLY A 119 -8.63 15.75 -17.89
N HIS A 120 -8.14 15.25 -16.76
CA HIS A 120 -6.73 14.96 -16.51
C HIS A 120 -6.47 13.47 -16.56
N ASN A 121 -5.41 13.08 -17.28
CA ASN A 121 -4.98 11.68 -17.36
C ASN A 121 -3.79 11.45 -16.43
N ASN A 122 -3.82 10.33 -15.72
CA ASN A 122 -2.73 9.86 -14.89
C ASN A 122 -2.47 8.38 -15.20
N ASP A 123 -1.25 8.09 -15.64
CA ASP A 123 -0.73 6.73 -15.83
C ASP A 123 0.32 6.45 -14.77
N SER A 124 0.20 5.34 -14.08
CA SER A 124 1.18 4.87 -13.11
C SER A 124 1.59 3.45 -13.42
N PHE A 125 2.88 3.21 -13.54
CA PHE A 125 3.45 1.88 -13.63
C PHE A 125 4.49 1.70 -12.54
N GLY A 126 4.36 0.65 -11.74
CA GLY A 126 5.27 0.32 -10.67
C GLY A 126 5.70 -1.14 -10.72
N THR A 127 6.95 -1.41 -10.38
CA THR A 127 7.47 -2.76 -10.15
C THR A 127 8.28 -2.76 -8.86
N TYR A 128 8.05 -3.75 -8.03
CA TYR A 128 8.72 -3.93 -6.75
C TYR A 128 9.16 -5.38 -6.57
N LEU A 129 10.46 -5.57 -6.39
CA LEU A 129 11.08 -6.81 -5.98
C LEU A 129 11.32 -6.77 -4.48
N SER A 130 10.83 -7.73 -3.74
CA SER A 130 11.11 -7.89 -2.32
C SER A 130 11.56 -9.30 -2.01
N GLY A 131 12.26 -9.45 -0.91
CA GLY A 131 12.69 -10.77 -0.51
C GLY A 131 13.33 -10.83 0.87
N THR A 132 13.56 -12.07 1.28
CA THR A 132 14.29 -12.39 2.50
C THR A 132 15.47 -13.28 2.18
N THR A 133 16.58 -13.09 2.86
CA THR A 133 17.81 -13.86 2.70
C THR A 133 18.59 -13.90 4.01
N GLY A 134 19.76 -14.52 3.98
CA GLY A 134 20.63 -14.62 5.14
C GLY A 134 20.33 -15.83 6.02
N HIS A 135 21.03 -15.91 7.15
CA HIS A 135 20.81 -16.98 8.12
C HIS A 135 19.47 -16.75 8.82
N ASN A 136 18.57 -17.74 8.79
CA ASN A 136 17.19 -17.64 9.32
C ASN A 136 16.37 -16.48 8.74
N ASN A 137 16.61 -16.10 7.47
CA ASN A 137 15.90 -15.00 6.79
C ASN A 137 16.00 -13.65 7.53
N ASN A 138 17.13 -13.40 8.15
CA ASN A 138 17.34 -12.20 8.97
C ASN A 138 17.64 -10.93 8.15
N ILE A 139 17.72 -11.02 6.84
CA ILE A 139 17.84 -9.87 5.94
C ILE A 139 16.58 -9.77 5.09
N ASN A 140 15.85 -8.65 5.21
CA ASN A 140 14.74 -8.30 4.35
C ASN A 140 15.18 -7.17 3.43
N PHE A 141 14.89 -7.26 2.15
CA PHE A 141 15.23 -6.22 1.19
C PHE A 141 14.10 -5.96 0.20
N GLY A 142 14.12 -4.78 -0.38
CA GLY A 142 13.21 -4.38 -1.43
C GLY A 142 13.83 -3.40 -2.40
N LEU A 143 13.46 -3.54 -3.66
CA LEU A 143 13.86 -2.67 -4.76
C LEU A 143 12.63 -2.32 -5.57
N GLY A 144 12.38 -1.06 -5.79
CA GLY A 144 11.22 -0.59 -6.52
C GLY A 144 11.55 0.48 -7.55
N ALA A 145 10.76 0.49 -8.60
CA ALA A 145 10.73 1.57 -9.57
C ALA A 145 9.28 1.91 -9.87
N THR A 146 8.95 3.20 -9.91
CA THR A 146 7.61 3.68 -10.25
C THR A 146 7.73 4.84 -11.22
N SER A 147 6.96 4.79 -12.30
CA SER A 147 6.83 5.87 -13.26
C SER A 147 5.39 6.36 -13.24
N ASN A 148 5.21 7.65 -12.97
CA ASN A 148 3.91 8.32 -12.96
C ASN A 148 3.91 9.38 -14.06
N ARG A 149 2.94 9.30 -14.95
CA ARG A 149 2.72 10.28 -15.99
C ARG A 149 1.40 11.00 -15.73
N TYR A 150 1.50 12.28 -15.42
CA TYR A 150 0.34 13.14 -15.25
C TYR A 150 0.27 14.10 -16.42
N ASN A 151 -0.73 13.93 -17.28
CA ASN A 151 -0.81 14.56 -18.60
C ASN A 151 0.51 14.32 -19.38
N ASP A 152 1.28 15.39 -19.66
CA ASP A 152 2.54 15.31 -20.39
C ASP A 152 3.80 15.25 -19.50
N ASN A 153 3.63 15.33 -18.17
CA ASN A 153 4.73 15.30 -17.21
C ASN A 153 4.96 13.89 -16.68
N THR A 154 6.16 13.37 -16.87
CA THR A 154 6.56 12.07 -16.35
C THR A 154 7.53 12.24 -15.17
N ASN A 155 7.21 11.62 -14.05
CA ASN A 155 8.08 11.51 -12.89
C ASN A 155 8.39 10.04 -12.63
N THR A 156 9.68 9.71 -12.60
CA THR A 156 10.15 8.36 -12.27
C THR A 156 10.85 8.38 -10.92
N SER A 157 10.53 7.42 -10.08
CA SER A 157 11.14 7.24 -8.77
C SER A 157 11.66 5.82 -8.59
N TYR A 158 12.73 5.71 -7.82
CA TYR A 158 13.38 4.46 -7.44
C TYR A 158 13.46 4.41 -5.93
N ASN A 159 13.23 3.25 -5.36
CA ASN A 159 13.42 3.02 -3.94
C ASN A 159 14.16 1.71 -3.70
N ALA A 160 15.02 1.73 -2.71
CA ALA A 160 15.70 0.52 -2.21
C ALA A 160 15.67 0.55 -0.69
N ASN A 161 15.39 -0.58 -0.09
CA ASN A 161 15.48 -0.73 1.36
C ASN A 161 16.10 -2.07 1.75
N VAL A 162 16.77 -2.07 2.88
CA VAL A 162 17.28 -3.28 3.53
C VAL A 162 17.07 -3.16 5.03
N ASN A 163 16.62 -4.26 5.64
CA ASN A 163 16.52 -4.39 7.09
C ASN A 163 17.29 -5.64 7.52
N TYR A 164 18.18 -5.48 8.47
CA TYR A 164 18.96 -6.56 9.04
C TYR A 164 18.55 -6.79 10.49
N LEU A 165 17.98 -7.95 10.75
CA LEU A 165 17.48 -8.39 12.05
C LEU A 165 18.61 -9.09 12.78
N LEU A 166 19.27 -8.40 13.69
CA LEU A 166 20.28 -8.95 14.58
C LEU A 166 19.65 -9.36 15.92
N PRO A 167 20.25 -10.28 16.67
CA PRO A 167 19.71 -10.66 17.99
C PRO A 167 19.59 -9.52 18.99
N TYR A 168 20.41 -8.48 18.84
CA TYR A 168 20.53 -7.36 19.77
C TYR A 168 20.04 -6.02 19.21
N MET A 169 19.79 -5.92 17.90
CA MET A 169 19.24 -4.71 17.27
C MET A 169 18.70 -5.01 15.88
N ASN A 170 17.81 -4.16 15.39
CA ASN A 170 17.38 -4.11 14.00
C ASN A 170 18.05 -2.91 13.32
N LEU A 171 18.64 -3.11 12.16
CA LEU A 171 19.25 -2.07 11.35
C LEU A 171 18.46 -1.91 10.06
N GLY A 172 18.06 -0.70 9.74
CA GLY A 172 17.36 -0.36 8.50
C GLY A 172 18.12 0.69 7.71
N ALA A 173 18.13 0.53 6.38
CA ALA A 173 18.59 1.56 5.46
C ALA A 173 17.59 1.66 4.31
N THR A 174 17.29 2.89 3.90
CA THR A 174 16.41 3.17 2.77
C THR A 174 17.02 4.26 1.91
N VAL A 175 16.89 4.09 0.60
CA VAL A 175 17.22 5.10 -0.41
C VAL A 175 15.99 5.33 -1.25
N TYR A 176 15.65 6.58 -1.46
CA TYR A 176 14.62 7.00 -2.39
C TYR A 176 15.20 8.05 -3.33
N HIS A 177 15.00 7.88 -4.60
CA HIS A 177 15.43 8.80 -5.64
C HIS A 177 14.28 9.11 -6.60
N ASN A 178 14.11 10.37 -6.95
CA ASN A 178 13.22 10.81 -8.02
C ASN A 178 13.93 11.84 -8.91
N ASN A 179 13.22 12.37 -9.90
CA ASN A 179 13.81 13.32 -10.86
C ASN A 179 14.38 14.60 -10.23
N GLN A 180 14.06 14.91 -8.97
CA GLN A 180 14.41 16.17 -8.32
C GLN A 180 15.39 15.99 -7.15
N ASN A 181 15.27 14.90 -6.39
CA ASN A 181 16.05 14.70 -5.18
C ASN A 181 16.35 13.24 -4.87
N THR A 182 17.32 13.05 -3.98
CA THR A 182 17.66 11.76 -3.39
C THR A 182 17.58 11.87 -1.87
N GLN A 183 16.91 10.93 -1.24
CA GLN A 183 16.77 10.84 0.21
C GLN A 183 17.36 9.54 0.70
N TYR A 184 18.10 9.62 1.82
CA TYR A 184 18.67 8.49 2.52
C TYR A 184 18.10 8.45 3.94
N SER A 185 17.77 7.28 4.42
CA SER A 185 17.34 7.07 5.81
C SER A 185 18.10 5.88 6.40
N LEU A 186 18.59 6.06 7.61
CA LEU A 186 19.15 5.00 8.43
C LEU A 186 18.33 4.91 9.70
N SER A 187 18.00 3.70 10.11
CA SER A 187 17.25 3.45 11.33
C SER A 187 17.90 2.32 12.13
N THR A 188 17.83 2.45 13.44
CA THR A 188 18.19 1.39 14.37
C THR A 188 17.12 1.29 15.44
N GLN A 189 16.77 0.07 15.80
CA GLN A 189 15.83 -0.21 16.87
C GLN A 189 16.34 -1.35 17.72
N GLY A 190 16.27 -1.18 19.05
CA GLY A 190 16.64 -2.17 20.04
C GLY A 190 16.39 -1.63 21.43
N ALA A 191 16.61 -2.47 22.42
CA ALA A 191 16.54 -2.09 23.82
C ALA A 191 17.76 -2.61 24.57
N ILE A 192 18.13 -1.91 25.63
CA ILE A 192 19.18 -2.32 26.55
C ILE A 192 18.51 -2.55 27.91
N VAL A 193 18.64 -3.75 28.42
CA VAL A 193 18.04 -4.16 29.70
C VAL A 193 19.17 -4.34 30.71
N ALA A 194 19.18 -3.48 31.74
CA ALA A 194 20.07 -3.62 32.88
C ALA A 194 19.41 -4.52 33.94
N HIS A 195 20.13 -5.51 34.42
CA HIS A 195 19.64 -6.49 35.41
C HIS A 195 20.75 -6.90 36.37
N ARG A 196 20.38 -7.62 37.40
CA ARG A 196 21.31 -8.00 38.48
C ARG A 196 22.53 -8.81 38.04
N TYR A 197 22.50 -9.40 36.84
CA TYR A 197 23.61 -10.19 36.28
C TYR A 197 24.40 -9.43 35.19
N GLY A 198 24.04 -8.17 34.88
CA GLY A 198 24.72 -7.36 33.87
C GLY A 198 23.80 -6.57 32.97
N ILE A 199 24.22 -6.45 31.72
CA ILE A 199 23.49 -5.71 30.68
C ILE A 199 23.25 -6.64 29.49
N THR A 200 22.02 -6.68 29.00
CA THR A 200 21.66 -7.44 27.80
C THR A 200 21.00 -6.51 26.78
N ALA A 201 21.46 -6.60 25.52
CA ALA A 201 20.81 -5.93 24.41
C ALA A 201 19.82 -6.87 23.72
N THR A 202 18.71 -6.32 23.24
CA THR A 202 17.68 -7.04 22.50
C THR A 202 17.18 -6.20 21.32
N ASN A 203 16.75 -6.85 20.26
CA ASN A 203 16.15 -6.20 19.09
C ASN A 203 14.64 -5.84 19.28
N THR A 204 14.06 -6.26 20.39
CA THR A 204 12.65 -6.03 20.69
C THR A 204 12.53 -5.07 21.87
N ALA A 205 11.78 -3.98 21.68
CA ALA A 205 11.38 -3.10 22.77
C ALA A 205 10.04 -3.64 23.35
N ALA A 206 10.02 -3.90 24.65
CA ALA A 206 8.86 -4.38 25.37
C ALA A 206 8.76 -3.71 26.74
N ASP A 207 7.58 -3.67 27.32
CA ASP A 207 7.35 -3.11 28.67
C ASP A 207 7.84 -4.07 29.77
N THR A 208 8.02 -5.34 29.44
CA THR A 208 8.42 -6.38 30.39
C THR A 208 9.40 -7.34 29.74
N TYR A 209 10.48 -7.69 30.45
CA TYR A 209 11.48 -8.66 30.02
C TYR A 209 11.64 -9.76 31.06
N THR A 210 11.71 -11.01 30.58
CA THR A 210 12.10 -12.15 31.43
C THR A 210 13.56 -12.49 31.14
N ILE A 211 14.37 -12.54 32.18
CA ILE A 211 15.79 -12.87 32.11
C ILE A 211 15.99 -14.25 32.72
N ILE A 212 16.50 -15.17 31.94
CA ILE A 212 16.88 -16.51 32.39
C ILE A 212 18.39 -16.56 32.51
N HIS A 213 18.91 -16.72 33.72
CA HIS A 213 20.32 -16.92 33.97
C HIS A 213 20.60 -18.40 34.19
N VAL A 214 21.54 -18.95 33.43
CA VAL A 214 21.96 -20.35 33.55
C VAL A 214 23.41 -20.38 34.00
N ASP A 215 23.65 -20.84 35.21
CA ASP A 215 25.01 -21.02 35.73
C ASP A 215 25.73 -22.09 34.88
N HIS A 216 26.96 -21.79 34.48
CA HIS A 216 27.79 -22.64 33.63
C HIS A 216 27.25 -22.94 32.23
N GLY A 217 26.28 -22.14 31.73
CA GLY A 217 25.62 -22.33 30.43
C GLY A 217 26.41 -21.80 29.22
N ALA A 218 27.73 -21.69 29.26
CA ALA A 218 28.54 -21.26 28.14
C ALA A 218 28.37 -22.24 26.95
N GLY A 219 27.77 -21.76 25.88
CA GLY A 219 27.48 -22.54 24.68
C GLY A 219 26.06 -23.11 24.57
N ALA A 220 25.16 -22.84 25.52
CA ALA A 220 23.73 -23.12 25.37
C ALA A 220 23.09 -22.08 24.42
N SER A 221 22.52 -22.51 23.30
CA SER A 221 21.80 -21.69 22.31
C SER A 221 20.34 -22.07 22.29
#